data_3675dd9b7d8c8801292fe8f30497d651
#
_entry.id   3675dd9b7d8c8801292fe8f30497d651
#
_cell.length_a   1.000
_cell.length_b   1.000
_cell.length_c   1.000
_cell.angle_alpha   90.00
_cell.angle_beta   90.00
_cell.angle_gamma   90.00
#
_symmetry.space_group_name_H-M   'P 1'
#
loop_
_entity.id
_entity.type
_entity.pdbx_description
1 polymer ?
#
loop_
_entity_poly.entity_id
_entity_poly.type
_entity_poly.pdbx_seq_one_letter_code
_entity_poly.pdbx_strand_id
1 'polypeptide(L)' 'MSEELKERIHDLLKINVEHQNLNAELRKDIKYLQERAQFYEEQCEQLKKENRELRELGKDFIEQHRNKGDM' A
#
# COMPACT_ATOMS: atom_id res chain seq x y z
N MET A 1 47.98 -14.26 -11.93
CA MET A 1 46.58 -14.62 -12.36
C MET A 1 46.52 -14.65 -13.89
N SER A 2 45.76 -15.58 -14.45
CA SER A 2 45.51 -15.61 -15.87
C SER A 2 44.62 -14.42 -16.28
N GLU A 3 44.70 -14.04 -17.55
CA GLU A 3 43.86 -12.99 -18.09
C GLU A 3 42.38 -13.34 -18.01
N GLU A 4 42.05 -14.62 -18.21
CA GLU A 4 40.67 -15.12 -18.10
C GLU A 4 40.09 -14.88 -16.67
N LEU A 5 40.89 -15.14 -15.63
CA LEU A 5 40.47 -14.94 -14.25
C LEU A 5 40.31 -13.46 -13.94
N LYS A 6 41.20 -12.62 -14.46
CA LYS A 6 41.07 -11.16 -14.27
C LYS A 6 39.83 -10.62 -14.93
N GLU A 7 39.51 -11.04 -16.14
CA GLU A 7 38.30 -10.65 -16.85
C GLU A 7 37.06 -11.09 -16.10
N ARG A 8 37.05 -12.31 -15.59
CA ARG A 8 35.95 -12.84 -14.82
C ARG A 8 35.68 -12.06 -13.54
N ILE A 9 36.76 -11.72 -12.82
CA ILE A 9 36.66 -10.90 -11.62
C ILE A 9 36.09 -9.52 -11.95
N HIS A 10 36.57 -8.91 -13.03
CA HIS A 10 36.08 -7.62 -13.50
C HIS A 10 34.58 -7.67 -13.79
N ASP A 11 34.14 -8.70 -14.54
CA ASP A 11 32.72 -8.87 -14.87
C ASP A 11 31.85 -9.08 -13.64
N LEU A 12 32.32 -9.89 -12.67
CA LEU A 12 31.58 -10.13 -11.44
C LEU A 12 31.47 -8.88 -10.60
N LEU A 13 32.51 -8.05 -10.53
CA LEU A 13 32.47 -6.78 -9.82
C LEU A 13 31.45 -5.83 -10.46
N LYS A 14 31.41 -5.78 -11.78
CA LYS A 14 30.46 -4.96 -12.51
C LYS A 14 29.02 -5.40 -12.24
N ILE A 15 28.75 -6.70 -12.32
CA ILE A 15 27.44 -7.27 -12.02
C ILE A 15 27.01 -6.95 -10.58
N ASN A 16 27.96 -7.04 -9.64
CA ASN A 16 27.68 -6.75 -8.24
C ASN A 16 27.25 -5.30 -8.04
N VAL A 17 27.92 -4.36 -8.69
CA VAL A 17 27.55 -2.93 -8.64
C VAL A 17 26.14 -2.73 -9.23
N GLU A 18 25.85 -3.37 -10.35
CA GLU A 18 24.51 -3.30 -10.97
C GLU A 18 23.43 -3.82 -10.03
N HIS A 19 23.70 -4.94 -9.32
CA HIS A 19 22.77 -5.50 -8.35
C HIS A 19 22.58 -4.56 -7.15
N GLN A 20 23.63 -3.91 -6.67
CA GLN A 20 23.54 -2.96 -5.58
C GLN A 20 22.65 -1.76 -5.95
N ASN A 21 22.82 -1.25 -7.18
CA ASN A 21 22.01 -0.16 -7.69
C ASN A 21 20.54 -0.55 -7.81
N LEU A 22 20.28 -1.73 -8.35
CA LEU A 22 18.92 -2.26 -8.47
C LEU A 22 18.27 -2.45 -7.10
N ASN A 23 19.04 -2.99 -6.14
CA ASN A 23 18.54 -3.18 -4.79
C ASN A 23 18.17 -1.84 -4.12
N ALA A 24 18.96 -0.79 -4.36
CA ALA A 24 18.66 0.54 -3.85
C ALA A 24 17.35 1.09 -4.44
N GLU A 25 17.14 0.90 -5.74
CA GLU A 25 15.90 1.31 -6.40
C GLU A 25 14.70 0.53 -5.87
N LEU A 26 14.84 -0.79 -5.71
CA LEU A 26 13.78 -1.64 -5.19
C LEU A 26 13.39 -1.25 -3.75
N ARG A 27 14.36 -0.88 -2.92
CA ARG A 27 14.07 -0.40 -1.57
C ARG A 27 13.24 0.88 -1.57
N LYS A 28 13.55 1.79 -2.50
CA LYS A 28 12.76 3.03 -2.67
C LYS A 28 11.33 2.71 -3.09
N ASP A 29 11.18 1.78 -4.03
CA ASP A 29 9.86 1.36 -4.53
C ASP A 29 9.06 0.69 -3.42
N ILE A 30 9.69 -0.18 -2.62
CA ILE A 30 9.05 -0.84 -1.49
C ILE A 30 8.55 0.20 -0.48
N LYS A 31 9.38 1.17 -0.14
CA LYS A 31 9.00 2.23 0.78
C LYS A 31 7.81 3.02 0.27
N TYR A 32 7.85 3.40 -1.00
CA TYR A 32 6.76 4.13 -1.64
C TYR A 32 5.45 3.32 -1.61
N LEU A 33 5.53 2.03 -1.95
CA LEU A 33 4.36 1.16 -1.96
C LEU A 33 3.80 0.93 -0.55
N GLN A 34 4.67 0.83 0.45
CA GLN A 34 4.24 0.71 1.85
C GLN A 34 3.50 1.96 2.31
N GLU A 35 4.00 3.14 1.97
CA GLU A 35 3.35 4.41 2.30
C GLU A 35 1.98 4.52 1.62
N ARG A 36 1.88 4.11 0.36
CA ARG A 36 0.60 4.10 -0.35
C ARG A 36 -0.38 3.10 0.24
N ALA A 37 0.10 1.92 0.59
CA ALA A 37 -0.74 0.90 1.21
C ALA A 37 -1.30 1.40 2.55
N GLN A 38 -0.48 2.05 3.35
CA GLN A 38 -0.92 2.63 4.62
C GLN A 38 -1.98 3.72 4.40
N PHE A 39 -1.76 4.59 3.43
CA PHE A 39 -2.72 5.64 3.09
C PHE A 39 -4.08 5.04 2.71
N TYR A 40 -4.11 4.05 1.84
CA TYR A 40 -5.36 3.40 1.43
C TYR A 40 -6.03 2.66 2.57
N GLU A 41 -5.25 2.04 3.46
CA GLU A 41 -5.77 1.37 4.65
C GLU A 41 -6.49 2.37 5.56
N GLU A 42 -5.90 3.54 5.78
CA GLU A 42 -6.51 4.62 6.55
C GLU A 42 -7.80 5.11 5.88
N GLN A 43 -7.79 5.25 4.56
CA GLN A 43 -8.98 5.63 3.79
C GLN A 43 -10.10 4.60 3.95
N CYS A 44 -9.76 3.31 3.89
CA CYS A 44 -10.73 2.23 4.08
C CYS A 44 -11.34 2.25 5.48
N GLU A 45 -10.54 2.48 6.51
CA GLU A 45 -11.04 2.59 7.88
C GLU A 45 -11.98 3.78 8.04
N GLN A 46 -11.64 4.91 7.45
CA GLN A 46 -12.49 6.11 7.48
C GLN A 46 -13.82 5.85 6.77
N LEU A 47 -13.79 5.21 5.62
CA LEU A 47 -15.01 4.88 4.85
C LEU A 47 -15.89 3.88 5.61
N LYS A 48 -15.31 2.90 6.28
CA LYS A 48 -16.05 1.95 7.12
C LYS A 48 -16.76 2.66 8.25
N LYS A 49 -16.10 3.63 8.88
CA LYS A 49 -16.67 4.43 9.95
C LYS A 49 -17.86 5.26 9.43
N GLU A 50 -17.66 5.96 8.33
CA GLU A 50 -18.71 6.76 7.70
C GLU A 50 -19.89 5.90 7.28
N ASN A 51 -19.65 4.72 6.73
CA ASN A 51 -20.71 3.80 6.35
C ASN A 51 -21.54 3.34 7.55
N ARG A 52 -20.89 3.06 8.68
CA ARG A 52 -21.61 2.69 9.91
C ARG A 52 -22.47 3.85 10.41
N GLU A 53 -21.92 5.05 10.42
CA GLU A 53 -22.65 6.25 10.82
C GLU A 53 -23.87 6.49 9.94
N LEU A 54 -23.71 6.36 8.63
CA LEU A 54 -24.81 6.52 7.67
C LEU A 54 -25.89 5.46 7.85
N ARG A 55 -25.51 4.21 8.14
CA ARG A 55 -26.47 3.14 8.42
C ARG A 55 -27.28 3.43 9.69
N GLU A 56 -26.61 3.91 10.74
CA GLU A 56 -27.30 4.27 11.98
C GLU A 56 -28.29 5.42 11.76
N LEU A 57 -27.87 6.45 11.04
CA LEU A 57 -28.75 7.57 10.68
C LEU A 57 -29.92 7.09 9.83
N GLY A 58 -29.67 6.19 8.89
CA GLY A 58 -30.72 5.62 8.03
C GLY A 58 -31.75 4.82 8.84
N LYS A 59 -31.30 4.05 9.82
CA LYS A 59 -32.19 3.30 10.71
C LYS A 59 -33.06 4.23 11.52
N ASP A 60 -32.48 5.25 12.13
CA ASP A 60 -33.19 6.23 12.91
C ASP A 60 -34.26 6.95 12.07
N PHE A 61 -33.90 7.32 10.85
CA PHE A 61 -34.80 7.97 9.92
C PHE A 61 -36.00 7.07 9.57
N ILE A 62 -35.74 5.80 9.27
CA ILE A 62 -36.78 4.82 8.94
C ILE A 62 -37.71 4.60 10.14
N GLU A 63 -37.16 4.45 11.34
CA GLU A 63 -37.95 4.27 12.56
C GLU A 63 -38.86 5.48 12.83
N GLN A 64 -38.33 6.69 12.69
CA GLN A 64 -39.13 7.91 12.86
C GLN A 64 -40.27 7.98 11.86
N HIS A 65 -40.04 7.67 10.60
CA HIS A 65 -41.06 7.65 9.56
C HIS A 65 -42.10 6.55 9.79
N ARG A 66 -41.66 5.37 10.21
CA ARG A 66 -42.55 4.26 10.51
C ARG A 66 -43.49 4.63 11.67
N ASN A 67 -42.98 5.20 12.72
CA ASN A 67 -43.76 5.59 13.87
C ASN A 67 -44.80 6.68 13.53
N LYS A 68 -44.45 7.60 12.65
CA LYS A 68 -45.38 8.64 12.17
C LYS A 68 -46.45 8.03 11.24
N GLY A 69 -46.09 7.02 10.49
CA GLY A 69 -47.03 6.35 9.59
C GLY A 69 -48.08 5.53 10.34
N ASP A 70 -47.80 5.03 11.50
CA ASP A 70 -48.68 4.22 12.32
C ASP A 70 -49.69 5.03 13.12
N MET A 71 -49.56 6.32 13.08
CA MET A 71 -50.55 7.21 13.65
C MET A 71 -51.54 7.66 12.59
#